data_b99745eac842c9f797f962dffadf3e01
#
_entry.id   b99745eac842c9f797f962dffadf3e01
#
_cell.length_a   1.000
_cell.length_b   1.000
_cell.length_c   1.000
_cell.angle_alpha   90.00
_cell.angle_beta   90.00
_cell.angle_gamma   90.00
#
_symmetry.space_group_name_H-M   'P 1'
#
loop_
_entity.id
_entity.type
_entity.pdbx_description
1 polymer ?
#
loop_
_entity_poly.entity_id
_entity_poly.type
_entity_poly.pdbx_seq_one_letter_code
_entity_poly.pdbx_strand_id
1 'polypeptide(L)'
;MKQFMIPILAATMLGFSGFSAGADEAVLSQAELGKLFPGSFQAVVSGAVTVKITARGNGTMIGQMTGQEDSGRWSVKSGKLCIVWSNWLNGKASCSRVIADDGWYRGNGVKFRKI
;
A
#
# COMPACT_ATOMS: atom_id res chain seq x y z
N MET A 1 -8.53 45.00 22.51
CA MET A 1 -8.65 44.16 22.43
C MET A 1 -8.28 43.34 22.21
N LYS A 2 -8.32 43.35 22.20
CA LYS A 2 -8.29 42.36 22.09
C LYS A 2 -7.80 41.41 21.73
N GLN A 3 -7.54 41.53 21.67
CA GLN A 3 -7.30 40.55 21.39
C GLN A 3 -6.80 39.68 21.19
N PHE A 4 -6.78 39.88 21.20
CA PHE A 4 -6.50 38.84 21.03
C PHE A 4 -6.01 38.06 20.71
N MET A 5 -6.06 38.43 20.77
CA MET A 5 -5.85 37.45 20.56
C MET A 5 -5.44 36.66 20.04
N ILE A 6 -5.35 37.08 19.97
CA ILE A 6 -5.13 36.16 19.56
C ILE A 6 -4.64 35.36 19.19
N PRO A 7 -4.53 35.50 19.16
CA PRO A 7 -4.17 34.44 18.85
C PRO A 7 -3.71 33.80 18.64
N ILE A 8 -3.77 33.93 18.69
CA ILE A 8 -3.48 32.94 18.51
C ILE A 8 -3.19 32.15 18.34
N LEU A 9 -3.34 32.21 18.36
CA LEU A 9 -3.25 31.18 18.18
C LEU A 9 -2.96 30.39 17.74
N ALA A 10 -2.93 30.83 17.75
CA ALA A 10 -2.83 29.82 17.31
C ALA A 10 -2.38 29.16 17.05
N ALA A 11 -2.30 29.47 17.20
CA ALA A 11 -2.05 28.45 16.92
C ALA A 11 -1.69 27.77 16.78
N THR A 12 -1.74 27.98 16.83
CA THR A 12 -1.57 26.97 16.66
C THR A 12 -1.28 26.20 16.54
N MET A 13 -1.31 26.37 16.50
CA MET A 13 -1.21 25.34 16.44
C MET A 13 -1.02 24.65 16.12
N LEU A 14 -1.08 24.81 16.13
CA LEU A 14 -1.01 23.80 15.85
C LEU A 14 -0.71 23.00 15.50
N GLY A 15 -0.67 23.30 15.60
CA GLY A 15 -0.64 22.13 15.23
C GLY A 15 -0.16 21.67 15.14
N PHE A 16 -0.13 21.46 15.27
CA PHE A 16 0.14 20.53 15.24
C PHE A 16 0.53 19.81 15.04
N SER A 17 0.59 20.07 14.97
CA SER A 17 0.88 19.15 14.86
C SER A 17 1.15 18.36 14.68
N GLY A 18 0.98 18.05 14.62
CA GLY A 18 1.12 17.01 14.47
C GLY A 18 1.74 16.70 14.08
N PHE A 19 1.98 16.62 13.92
CA PHE A 19 2.52 16.05 13.50
C PHE A 19 3.14 15.28 13.36
N SER A 20 3.27 15.29 13.26
CA SER A 20 3.92 14.47 12.96
C SER A 20 4.18 13.27 13.17
N ALA A 21 3.90 13.02 13.78
CA ALA A 21 3.86 11.67 14.20
C ALA A 21 3.64 10.76 13.04
N GLY A 22 3.82 9.49 13.16
CA GLY A 22 3.61 8.58 12.06
C GLY A 22 4.26 9.06 10.79
N ALA A 23 5.34 9.74 10.92
CA ALA A 23 5.99 10.38 9.79
C ALA A 23 6.40 9.38 8.72
N ASP A 24 6.67 8.13 9.11
CA ASP A 24 7.14 7.11 8.17
C ASP A 24 6.02 6.27 7.58
N GLU A 25 4.79 6.50 8.00
CA GLU A 25 3.65 5.78 7.48
C GLU A 25 2.69 6.71 6.76
N ALA A 26 2.26 6.28 5.60
CA ALA A 26 1.29 7.05 4.83
C ALA A 26 0.40 6.12 4.01
N VAL A 27 -0.90 6.34 4.09
CA VAL A 27 -1.86 5.60 3.27
C VAL A 27 -1.78 6.16 1.85
N LEU A 28 -1.57 5.29 0.88
CA LEU A 28 -1.46 5.72 -0.51
C LEU A 28 -2.82 6.13 -1.06
N SER A 29 -2.82 7.21 -1.83
CA SER A 29 -4.00 7.67 -2.53
C SER A 29 -4.24 6.83 -3.78
N GLN A 30 -5.41 7.01 -4.40
CA GLN A 30 -5.71 6.38 -5.68
C GLN A 30 -4.64 6.72 -6.72
N ALA A 31 -4.22 7.98 -6.78
CA ALA A 31 -3.22 8.42 -7.75
C ALA A 31 -1.86 7.79 -7.47
N GLU A 32 -1.48 7.68 -6.20
CA GLU A 32 -0.22 7.06 -5.83
C GLU A 32 -0.19 5.58 -6.15
N LEU A 33 -1.30 4.88 -5.90
CA LEU A 33 -1.42 3.48 -6.28
C LEU A 33 -1.31 3.32 -7.79
N GLY A 34 -1.90 4.23 -8.55
CA GLY A 34 -1.84 4.22 -10.01
C GLY A 34 -0.43 4.45 -10.56
N LYS A 35 0.45 5.05 -9.78
CA LYS A 35 1.85 5.21 -10.15
C LYS A 35 2.69 4.00 -9.75
N LEU A 36 2.30 3.34 -8.69
CA LEU A 36 3.02 2.18 -8.19
C LEU A 36 2.77 0.94 -9.06
N PHE A 37 1.55 0.81 -9.55
CA PHE A 37 1.13 -0.31 -10.38
C PHE A 37 0.84 0.15 -11.82
N PRO A 38 1.23 -0.60 -12.83
CA PRO A 38 1.87 -1.94 -12.80
C PRO A 38 3.33 -1.87 -12.39
N GLY A 39 3.91 -3.04 -12.12
CA GLY A 39 5.32 -3.11 -11.76
C GLY A 39 5.70 -4.49 -11.25
N SER A 40 6.94 -4.61 -10.89
CA SER A 40 7.49 -5.84 -10.30
C SER A 40 7.78 -5.58 -8.83
N PHE A 41 7.48 -6.58 -8.01
CA PHE A 41 7.57 -6.43 -6.57
C PHE A 41 8.15 -7.68 -5.92
N GLN A 42 8.79 -7.48 -4.79
CA GLN A 42 9.17 -8.56 -3.90
C GLN A 42 8.23 -8.48 -2.71
N ALA A 43 7.49 -9.55 -2.46
CA ALA A 43 6.54 -9.61 -1.36
C ALA A 43 7.00 -10.60 -0.31
N VAL A 44 6.73 -10.29 0.95
CA VAL A 44 7.01 -11.20 2.06
C VAL A 44 5.66 -11.58 2.65
N VAL A 45 5.38 -12.88 2.63
CA VAL A 45 4.13 -13.43 3.10
C VAL A 45 4.40 -14.22 4.37
N SER A 46 3.57 -14.01 5.38
CA SER A 46 3.71 -14.69 6.67
C SER A 46 5.08 -14.50 7.30
N GLY A 47 5.74 -13.39 7.00
CA GLY A 47 7.01 -13.02 7.60
C GLY A 47 8.21 -13.84 7.15
N ALA A 48 8.02 -14.86 6.31
CA ALA A 48 9.11 -15.77 5.97
C ALA A 48 9.19 -16.12 4.49
N VAL A 49 8.09 -16.16 3.78
CA VAL A 49 8.05 -16.61 2.39
C VAL A 49 8.15 -15.42 1.46
N THR A 50 9.14 -15.44 0.57
CA THR A 50 9.34 -14.38 -0.41
C THR A 50 8.73 -14.78 -1.74
N VAL A 51 7.94 -13.87 -2.31
CA VAL A 51 7.26 -14.07 -3.59
C VAL A 51 7.63 -12.94 -4.51
N LYS A 52 8.00 -13.26 -5.74
CA LYS A 52 8.20 -12.24 -6.75
C LYS A 52 6.88 -12.06 -7.50
N ILE A 53 6.39 -10.84 -7.56
CA ILE A 53 5.12 -10.54 -8.21
C ILE A 53 5.36 -9.58 -9.36
N THR A 54 4.82 -9.93 -10.52
CA THR A 54 4.84 -9.05 -11.68
C THR A 54 3.40 -8.68 -12.02
N ALA A 55 3.05 -7.41 -11.82
CA ALA A 55 1.72 -6.89 -12.16
C ALA A 55 1.81 -6.19 -13.50
N ARG A 56 0.99 -6.62 -14.46
CA ARG A 56 0.99 -6.08 -15.81
C ARG A 56 -0.10 -5.05 -16.01
N GLY A 57 0.11 -4.18 -16.99
CA GLY A 57 -0.81 -3.08 -17.25
C GLY A 57 -2.22 -3.49 -17.64
N ASN A 58 -2.40 -4.74 -18.07
CA ASN A 58 -3.72 -5.25 -18.45
C ASN A 58 -4.52 -5.81 -17.27
N GLY A 59 -4.02 -5.67 -16.04
CA GLY A 59 -4.73 -6.15 -14.86
C GLY A 59 -4.40 -7.58 -14.48
N THR A 60 -3.46 -8.22 -15.17
CA THR A 60 -3.03 -9.58 -14.81
C THR A 60 -1.77 -9.49 -13.97
N MET A 61 -1.49 -10.54 -13.21
CA MET A 61 -0.26 -10.63 -12.45
C MET A 61 0.19 -12.07 -12.34
N ILE A 62 1.49 -12.23 -12.08
CA ILE A 62 2.10 -13.54 -11.89
C ILE A 62 2.90 -13.48 -10.61
N GLY A 63 2.75 -14.50 -9.77
CA GLY A 63 3.53 -14.66 -8.56
C GLY A 63 4.40 -15.89 -8.67
N GLN A 64 5.65 -15.76 -8.23
CA GLN A 64 6.63 -16.83 -8.30
C GLN A 64 7.34 -16.98 -6.97
N MET A 65 7.43 -18.21 -6.50
CA MET A 65 8.22 -18.56 -5.34
C MET A 65 8.85 -19.90 -5.60
N THR A 66 9.79 -20.32 -4.77
CA THR A 66 10.51 -21.57 -4.99
C THR A 66 9.56 -22.72 -5.25
N GLY A 67 9.64 -23.27 -6.45
CA GLY A 67 8.84 -24.44 -6.82
C GLY A 67 7.37 -24.19 -7.08
N GLN A 68 6.92 -22.94 -7.04
CA GLN A 68 5.51 -22.64 -7.24
C GLN A 68 5.31 -21.36 -8.04
N GLU A 69 4.21 -21.33 -8.77
CA GLU A 69 3.82 -20.15 -9.54
C GLU A 69 2.30 -20.11 -9.61
N ASP A 70 1.74 -18.91 -9.55
CA ASP A 70 0.32 -18.73 -9.73
C ASP A 70 0.08 -17.46 -10.53
N SER A 71 -1.06 -17.40 -11.19
CA SER A 71 -1.49 -16.20 -11.89
C SER A 71 -2.65 -15.59 -11.13
N GLY A 72 -2.88 -14.32 -11.38
CA GLY A 72 -3.94 -13.61 -10.72
C GLY A 72 -4.31 -12.33 -11.43
N ARG A 73 -5.10 -11.53 -10.77
CA ARG A 73 -5.56 -10.26 -11.30
C ARG A 73 -5.45 -9.21 -10.21
N TRP A 74 -5.18 -7.98 -10.64
CA TRP A 74 -5.10 -6.85 -9.74
C TRP A 74 -5.90 -5.68 -10.30
N SER A 75 -6.36 -4.83 -9.42
CA SER A 75 -6.98 -3.59 -9.81
C SER A 75 -6.81 -2.58 -8.69
N VAL A 76 -6.87 -1.30 -9.05
CA VAL A 76 -6.80 -0.21 -8.09
C VAL A 76 -8.09 0.57 -8.26
N LYS A 77 -8.88 0.64 -7.19
CA LYS A 77 -10.12 1.40 -7.24
C LYS A 77 -10.50 1.94 -5.87
N SER A 78 -11.00 3.15 -5.85
CA SER A 78 -11.44 3.82 -4.62
C SER A 78 -10.35 3.86 -3.55
N GLY A 79 -9.10 4.04 -3.98
CA GLY A 79 -7.97 4.11 -3.06
C GLY A 79 -7.55 2.78 -2.47
N LYS A 80 -8.01 1.66 -3.05
CA LYS A 80 -7.67 0.33 -2.56
C LYS A 80 -7.03 -0.49 -3.67
N LEU A 81 -6.13 -1.37 -3.25
CA LEU A 81 -5.57 -2.38 -4.13
C LEU A 81 -6.35 -3.67 -3.91
N CYS A 82 -6.92 -4.19 -5.01
CA CYS A 82 -7.67 -5.43 -4.98
C CYS A 82 -6.88 -6.48 -5.73
N ILE A 83 -6.74 -7.66 -5.14
CA ILE A 83 -6.02 -8.77 -5.76
C ILE A 83 -6.84 -10.05 -5.62
N VAL A 84 -6.66 -10.95 -6.58
CA VAL A 84 -7.23 -12.28 -6.51
C VAL A 84 -6.28 -13.22 -7.25
N TRP A 85 -5.92 -14.31 -6.58
CA TRP A 85 -5.08 -15.35 -7.16
C TRP A 85 -5.97 -16.48 -7.68
N SER A 86 -5.49 -17.20 -8.69
CA SER A 86 -6.24 -18.33 -9.22
C SER A 86 -6.35 -19.47 -8.21
N ASN A 87 -5.25 -19.75 -7.52
CA ASN A 87 -5.20 -20.87 -6.58
C ASN A 87 -4.76 -20.45 -5.18
N TRP A 88 -3.77 -19.56 -5.09
CA TRP A 88 -3.28 -19.11 -3.79
C TRP A 88 -4.40 -18.41 -3.04
N LEU A 89 -4.39 -18.56 -1.72
CA LEU A 89 -5.40 -17.98 -0.84
C LEU A 89 -6.80 -18.44 -1.21
N ASN A 90 -6.91 -19.67 -1.74
CA ASN A 90 -8.17 -20.30 -2.12
C ASN A 90 -8.94 -19.48 -3.16
N GLY A 91 -8.25 -18.70 -3.97
CA GLY A 91 -8.89 -17.89 -5.00
C GLY A 91 -9.76 -16.76 -4.46
N LYS A 92 -9.57 -16.36 -3.22
CA LYS A 92 -10.38 -15.30 -2.62
C LYS A 92 -9.86 -13.93 -3.00
N ALA A 93 -10.78 -13.05 -3.37
CA ALA A 93 -10.44 -11.66 -3.64
C ALA A 93 -10.18 -10.93 -2.32
N SER A 94 -9.21 -10.03 -2.34
CA SER A 94 -8.86 -9.24 -1.18
C SER A 94 -8.63 -7.80 -1.62
N CYS A 95 -9.27 -6.85 -0.97
CA CYS A 95 -9.09 -5.43 -1.25
C CYS A 95 -8.71 -4.74 0.04
N SER A 96 -7.69 -3.91 -0.02
CA SER A 96 -7.31 -3.12 1.14
C SER A 96 -6.59 -1.84 0.73
N ARG A 97 -6.53 -0.91 1.64
CA ARG A 97 -5.68 0.24 1.49
C ARG A 97 -4.23 -0.21 1.59
N VAL A 98 -3.35 0.56 0.99
CA VAL A 98 -1.93 0.27 1.02
C VAL A 98 -1.24 1.36 1.82
N ILE A 99 -0.37 0.94 2.72
CA ILE A 99 0.35 1.85 3.60
C ILE A 99 1.83 1.80 3.23
N ALA A 100 2.41 2.98 2.98
CA ALA A 100 3.84 3.10 2.72
C ALA A 100 4.55 3.26 4.06
N ASP A 101 5.62 2.52 4.26
CA ASP A 101 6.36 2.52 5.51
C ASP A 101 7.82 2.20 5.25
N ASP A 102 8.65 3.23 5.22
CA ASP A 102 10.10 3.10 5.15
C ASP A 102 10.57 2.24 3.97
N GLY A 103 10.08 2.56 2.77
CA GLY A 103 10.49 1.86 1.55
C GLY A 103 9.74 0.57 1.27
N TRP A 104 8.90 0.16 2.18
CA TRP A 104 8.02 -0.99 2.01
C TRP A 104 6.58 -0.52 1.95
N TYR A 105 5.73 -1.41 1.44
CA TYR A 105 4.29 -1.19 1.39
C TYR A 105 3.61 -2.35 2.08
N ARG A 106 2.49 -2.06 2.74
CA ARG A 106 1.69 -3.09 3.40
C ARG A 106 0.26 -3.02 2.92
N GLY A 107 -0.29 -4.16 2.55
CA GLY A 107 -1.68 -4.26 2.15
C GLY A 107 -2.02 -5.70 1.82
N ASN A 108 -3.29 -6.05 1.96
CA ASN A 108 -3.79 -7.39 1.65
C ASN A 108 -3.04 -8.50 2.40
N GLY A 109 -2.60 -8.17 3.62
CA GLY A 109 -1.92 -9.15 4.45
C GLY A 109 -0.47 -9.41 4.11
N VAL A 110 0.11 -8.63 3.20
CA VAL A 110 1.50 -8.81 2.80
C VAL A 110 2.27 -7.51 2.87
N LYS A 111 3.57 -7.65 2.95
CA LYS A 111 4.51 -6.56 2.91
C LYS A 111 5.30 -6.69 1.62
N PHE A 112 5.41 -5.62 0.85
CA PHE A 112 6.06 -5.71 -0.44
C PHE A 112 6.82 -4.44 -0.76
N ARG A 113 7.76 -4.56 -1.70
CA ARG A 113 8.51 -3.42 -2.21
C ARG A 113 8.75 -3.58 -3.69
N LYS A 114 8.94 -2.46 -4.36
CA LYS A 114 9.22 -2.45 -5.78
C LYS A 114 10.65 -2.93 -6.05
N ILE A 115 10.83 -3.70 -7.10
CA ILE A 115 12.16 -4.17 -7.51
C ILE A 115 12.44 -3.79 -8.96
#